data_f4fc6543df0d5444aeb70be828b6128b
#
_entry.id   f4fc6543df0d5444aeb70be828b6128b
#
_cell.length_a   1.000
_cell.length_b   1.000
_cell.length_c   1.000
_cell.angle_alpha   90.00
_cell.angle_beta   90.00
_cell.angle_gamma   90.00
#
_symmetry.space_group_name_H-M   'P 1'
#
loop_
_entity.id
_entity.type
_entity.pdbx_description
1 polymer ?
#
loop_
_entity_poly.entity_id
_entity_poly.type
_entity_poly.pdbx_seq_one_letter_code
_entity_poly.pdbx_strand_id
1 'polypeptide(L)'
;YLAQAPQFNPGDTIVGYVIKDKNNASEAEAKTILTKLGITDFDAAINTLSGGQRKRIALARTLVSPAEVLILDEPTNHLDSDMVIWLEEYIKKFKGELIMVTHDRYFLDNVTNRIVELDGGKLYGYDTNYSGFLELKTQREEMERATEAKRANILRRELEWIRRGCQARSTKQ
;
A
#
# COMPACT_ATOMS: atom_id res chain seq x y z
N TYR A 1 -2.66 -12.12 -4.75
CA TYR A 1 -2.27 -10.81 -5.31
C TYR A 1 -3.43 -10.19 -6.10
N LEU A 2 -3.78 -8.95 -5.78
CA LEU A 2 -4.72 -8.13 -6.53
C LEU A 2 -3.95 -7.29 -7.56
N ALA A 3 -4.13 -7.59 -8.85
CA ALA A 3 -3.50 -6.84 -9.92
C ALA A 3 -4.25 -5.53 -10.22
N GLN A 4 -3.54 -4.44 -10.53
CA GLN A 4 -4.14 -3.16 -10.95
C GLN A 4 -4.99 -3.31 -12.23
N ALA A 5 -4.57 -4.16 -13.16
CA ALA A 5 -5.27 -4.44 -14.42
C ALA A 5 -5.57 -5.95 -14.53
N PRO A 6 -6.68 -6.42 -13.93
CA PRO A 6 -7.07 -7.81 -14.02
C PRO A 6 -7.41 -8.19 -15.46
N GLN A 7 -6.93 -9.36 -15.90
CA GLN A 7 -7.24 -9.92 -17.22
C GLN A 7 -8.47 -10.83 -17.12
N PHE A 8 -9.37 -10.69 -18.07
CA PHE A 8 -10.60 -11.48 -18.16
C PHE A 8 -10.65 -12.18 -19.51
N ASN A 9 -11.11 -13.43 -19.52
CA ASN A 9 -11.32 -14.14 -20.77
C ASN A 9 -12.73 -13.82 -21.31
N PRO A 10 -12.88 -13.68 -22.64
CA PRO A 10 -14.19 -13.57 -23.25
C PRO A 10 -15.04 -14.80 -22.92
N GLY A 11 -16.24 -14.57 -22.38
CA GLY A 11 -17.18 -15.63 -22.04
C GLY A 11 -17.11 -16.15 -20.60
N ASP A 12 -16.16 -15.68 -19.77
CA ASP A 12 -16.21 -15.96 -18.33
C ASP A 12 -17.45 -15.30 -17.71
N THR A 13 -18.20 -16.05 -16.89
CA THR A 13 -19.21 -15.50 -15.98
C THR A 13 -18.52 -14.92 -14.74
N ILE A 14 -19.19 -14.03 -14.01
CA ILE A 14 -18.63 -13.40 -12.82
C ILE A 14 -18.22 -14.43 -11.78
N VAL A 15 -19.14 -15.33 -11.39
CA VAL A 15 -18.82 -16.34 -10.39
C VAL A 15 -17.80 -17.34 -10.92
N GLY A 16 -17.88 -17.75 -12.19
CA GLY A 16 -16.91 -18.62 -12.83
C GLY A 16 -15.49 -18.06 -12.78
N TYR A 17 -15.33 -16.77 -13.06
CA TYR A 17 -14.03 -16.09 -12.97
C TYR A 17 -13.49 -16.07 -11.52
N VAL A 18 -14.34 -15.80 -10.53
CA VAL A 18 -13.92 -15.68 -9.13
C VAL A 18 -13.40 -17.00 -8.58
N ILE A 19 -14.04 -18.13 -8.92
CA ILE A 19 -13.66 -19.48 -8.43
C ILE A 19 -12.66 -20.21 -9.33
N LYS A 20 -12.38 -19.69 -10.53
CA LYS A 20 -11.48 -20.31 -11.51
C LYS A 20 -10.09 -20.53 -10.91
N ASP A 21 -9.55 -21.74 -11.09
CA ASP A 21 -8.24 -22.16 -10.59
C ASP A 21 -8.08 -22.12 -9.06
N LYS A 22 -9.19 -22.16 -8.32
CA LYS A 22 -9.23 -22.10 -6.86
C LYS A 22 -9.73 -23.41 -6.29
N ASN A 23 -8.83 -24.34 -5.97
CA ASN A 23 -9.15 -25.71 -5.54
C ASN A 23 -10.05 -25.78 -4.28
N ASN A 24 -10.12 -24.73 -3.46
CA ASN A 24 -10.85 -24.70 -2.19
C ASN A 24 -11.87 -23.57 -2.09
N ALA A 25 -12.16 -22.84 -3.18
CA ALA A 25 -13.13 -21.75 -3.17
C ALA A 25 -14.56 -22.30 -3.30
N SER A 26 -15.41 -22.03 -2.33
CA SER A 26 -16.83 -22.35 -2.39
C SER A 26 -17.57 -21.32 -3.24
N GLU A 27 -18.45 -21.76 -4.13
CA GLU A 27 -19.33 -20.87 -4.90
C GLU A 27 -20.22 -20.01 -3.97
N ALA A 28 -20.66 -20.57 -2.85
CA ALA A 28 -21.45 -19.84 -1.84
C ALA A 28 -20.63 -18.71 -1.20
N GLU A 29 -19.37 -18.95 -0.89
CA GLU A 29 -18.46 -17.92 -0.37
C GLU A 29 -18.17 -16.84 -1.41
N ALA A 30 -17.93 -17.23 -2.66
CA ALA A 30 -17.72 -16.31 -3.76
C ALA A 30 -18.94 -15.38 -3.95
N LYS A 31 -20.16 -15.92 -3.97
CA LYS A 31 -21.41 -15.15 -4.05
C LYS A 31 -21.60 -14.21 -2.85
N THR A 32 -21.22 -14.66 -1.65
CA THR A 32 -21.28 -13.82 -0.43
C THR A 32 -20.35 -12.62 -0.55
N ILE A 33 -19.08 -12.83 -0.95
CA ILE A 33 -18.10 -11.75 -1.12
C ILE A 33 -18.53 -10.80 -2.25
N LEU A 34 -18.98 -11.34 -3.39
CA LEU A 34 -19.49 -10.55 -4.51
C LEU A 34 -20.66 -9.66 -4.10
N THR A 35 -21.63 -10.19 -3.33
CA THR A 35 -22.75 -9.42 -2.80
C THR A 35 -22.29 -8.27 -1.91
N LYS A 36 -21.31 -8.52 -1.03
CA LYS A 36 -20.70 -7.47 -0.18
C LYS A 36 -19.98 -6.39 -0.98
N LEU A 37 -19.48 -6.73 -2.16
CA LEU A 37 -18.88 -5.80 -3.11
C LEU A 37 -19.89 -5.24 -4.14
N GLY A 38 -21.19 -5.34 -3.86
CA GLY A 38 -22.25 -4.77 -4.69
C GLY A 38 -22.43 -5.41 -6.06
N ILE A 39 -22.07 -6.68 -6.19
CA ILE A 39 -22.28 -7.50 -7.39
C ILE A 39 -23.34 -8.55 -7.07
N THR A 40 -24.52 -8.43 -7.70
CA THR A 40 -25.68 -9.31 -7.45
C THR A 40 -26.02 -10.22 -8.62
N ASP A 41 -25.62 -9.86 -9.82
CA ASP A 41 -25.79 -10.70 -11.01
C ASP A 41 -24.51 -11.54 -11.21
N PHE A 42 -24.54 -12.78 -10.74
CA PHE A 42 -23.36 -13.63 -10.72
C PHE A 42 -23.06 -14.32 -12.05
N ASP A 43 -24.08 -14.43 -12.91
CA ASP A 43 -24.01 -15.13 -14.21
C ASP A 43 -23.76 -14.17 -15.37
N ALA A 44 -23.75 -12.86 -15.12
CA ALA A 44 -23.46 -11.87 -16.14
C ALA A 44 -22.06 -12.07 -16.76
N ALA A 45 -21.97 -11.77 -18.05
CA ALA A 45 -20.70 -11.81 -18.75
C ALA A 45 -19.81 -10.62 -18.35
N ILE A 46 -18.54 -10.89 -18.01
CA ILE A 46 -17.62 -9.86 -17.48
C ILE A 46 -17.36 -8.73 -18.47
N ASN A 47 -17.43 -8.99 -19.77
CA ASN A 47 -17.21 -7.99 -20.81
C ASN A 47 -18.25 -6.85 -20.83
N THR A 48 -19.43 -7.07 -20.24
CA THR A 48 -20.52 -6.07 -20.17
C THR A 48 -20.37 -5.09 -19.00
N LEU A 49 -19.40 -5.31 -18.11
CA LEU A 49 -19.25 -4.61 -16.85
C LEU A 49 -18.39 -3.35 -16.98
N SER A 50 -18.67 -2.37 -16.12
CA SER A 50 -17.84 -1.17 -15.96
C SER A 50 -16.44 -1.51 -15.40
N GLY A 51 -15.48 -0.60 -15.58
CA GLY A 51 -14.13 -0.76 -15.05
C GLY A 51 -14.11 -0.94 -13.53
N GLY A 52 -14.96 -0.20 -12.79
CA GLY A 52 -15.09 -0.33 -11.35
C GLY A 52 -15.66 -1.68 -10.91
N GLN A 53 -16.68 -2.18 -11.61
CA GLN A 53 -17.22 -3.52 -11.34
C GLN A 53 -16.18 -4.62 -11.57
N ARG A 54 -15.41 -4.52 -12.67
CA ARG A 54 -14.32 -5.47 -12.96
C ARG A 54 -13.26 -5.50 -11.85
N LYS A 55 -12.88 -4.34 -11.31
CA LYS A 55 -11.93 -4.26 -10.18
C LYS A 55 -12.50 -4.88 -8.91
N ARG A 56 -13.78 -4.66 -8.60
CA ARG A 56 -14.44 -5.29 -7.45
C ARG A 56 -14.52 -6.81 -7.58
N ILE A 57 -14.74 -7.32 -8.78
CA ILE A 57 -14.72 -8.77 -9.06
C ILE A 57 -13.32 -9.36 -8.92
N ALA A 58 -12.27 -8.63 -9.36
CA ALA A 58 -10.89 -9.06 -9.16
C ALA A 58 -10.52 -9.08 -7.67
N LEU A 59 -11.00 -8.12 -6.89
CA LEU A 59 -10.87 -8.11 -5.45
C LEU A 59 -11.57 -9.34 -4.84
N ALA A 60 -12.83 -9.63 -5.23
CA ALA A 60 -13.54 -10.82 -4.78
C ALA A 60 -12.75 -12.11 -5.05
N ARG A 61 -12.18 -12.26 -6.26
CA ARG A 61 -11.33 -13.40 -6.63
C ARG A 61 -10.08 -13.52 -5.72
N THR A 62 -9.53 -12.38 -5.31
CA THR A 62 -8.35 -12.37 -4.43
C THR A 62 -8.71 -12.78 -3.00
N LEU A 63 -9.89 -12.37 -2.51
CA LEU A 63 -10.34 -12.63 -1.15
C LEU A 63 -10.93 -14.03 -0.94
N VAL A 64 -11.57 -14.63 -1.96
CA VAL A 64 -12.28 -15.91 -1.85
C VAL A 64 -11.35 -17.09 -1.57
N SER A 65 -10.06 -16.96 -1.82
CA SER A 65 -9.11 -18.05 -1.59
C SER A 65 -8.41 -17.93 -0.25
N PRO A 66 -8.32 -19.00 0.52
CA PRO A 66 -7.41 -19.04 1.65
C PRO A 66 -5.98 -18.78 1.15
N ALA A 67 -5.32 -17.81 1.73
CA ALA A 67 -3.96 -17.42 1.40
C ALA A 67 -3.16 -17.22 2.69
N GLU A 68 -1.89 -17.55 2.68
CA GLU A 68 -0.98 -17.23 3.77
C GLU A 68 -0.55 -15.77 3.71
N VAL A 69 -0.42 -15.23 2.50
CA VAL A 69 -0.04 -13.83 2.24
C VAL A 69 -1.05 -13.20 1.27
N LEU A 70 -1.60 -12.07 1.66
CA LEU A 70 -2.51 -11.26 0.86
C LEU A 70 -1.78 -9.99 0.41
N ILE A 71 -1.69 -9.78 -0.91
CA ILE A 71 -1.07 -8.58 -1.48
C ILE A 71 -2.15 -7.77 -2.19
N LEU A 72 -2.40 -6.55 -1.72
CA LEU A 72 -3.44 -5.66 -2.24
C LEU A 72 -2.82 -4.34 -2.73
N ASP A 73 -3.15 -3.97 -3.96
CA ASP A 73 -2.74 -2.71 -4.57
C ASP A 73 -4.00 -1.85 -4.80
N GLU A 74 -4.12 -0.73 -4.06
CA GLU A 74 -5.24 0.19 -4.05
C GLU A 74 -6.63 -0.49 -3.92
N PRO A 75 -6.84 -1.32 -2.88
CA PRO A 75 -8.05 -2.14 -2.77
C PRO A 75 -9.32 -1.34 -2.51
N THR A 76 -9.23 -0.12 -1.96
CA THR A 76 -10.38 0.76 -1.68
C THR A 76 -10.86 1.52 -2.90
N ASN A 77 -10.09 1.56 -3.99
CA ASN A 77 -10.49 2.23 -5.21
C ASN A 77 -11.74 1.59 -5.81
N HIS A 78 -12.73 2.42 -6.14
CA HIS A 78 -14.05 2.03 -6.68
C HIS A 78 -14.98 1.30 -5.69
N LEU A 79 -14.68 1.35 -4.39
CA LEU A 79 -15.57 0.93 -3.32
C LEU A 79 -16.33 2.15 -2.77
N ASP A 80 -17.58 1.94 -2.37
CA ASP A 80 -18.32 2.88 -1.53
C ASP A 80 -18.00 2.67 -0.04
N SER A 81 -18.51 3.54 0.81
CA SER A 81 -18.21 3.52 2.23
C SER A 81 -18.58 2.20 2.91
N ASP A 82 -19.70 1.59 2.54
CA ASP A 82 -20.17 0.34 3.15
C ASP A 82 -19.27 -0.83 2.76
N MET A 83 -18.79 -0.84 1.51
CA MET A 83 -17.85 -1.84 1.02
C MET A 83 -16.48 -1.69 1.68
N VAL A 84 -16.01 -0.44 1.91
CA VAL A 84 -14.75 -0.17 2.63
C VAL A 84 -14.84 -0.67 4.06
N ILE A 85 -15.91 -0.35 4.79
CA ILE A 85 -16.13 -0.84 6.17
C ILE A 85 -16.12 -2.37 6.20
N TRP A 86 -16.82 -3.02 5.27
CA TRP A 86 -16.82 -4.47 5.18
C TRP A 86 -15.42 -5.04 4.91
N LEU A 87 -14.64 -4.40 4.00
CA LEU A 87 -13.28 -4.83 3.70
C LEU A 87 -12.34 -4.69 4.90
N GLU A 88 -12.47 -3.60 5.68
CA GLU A 88 -11.74 -3.44 6.95
C GLU A 88 -12.03 -4.59 7.92
N GLU A 89 -13.31 -4.93 8.10
CA GLU A 89 -13.69 -6.05 8.96
C GLU A 89 -13.18 -7.39 8.47
N TYR A 90 -13.17 -7.59 7.15
CA TYR A 90 -12.62 -8.79 6.53
C TYR A 90 -11.12 -8.92 6.82
N ILE A 91 -10.37 -7.85 6.58
CA ILE A 91 -8.91 -7.82 6.78
C ILE A 91 -8.57 -8.01 8.27
N LYS A 92 -9.29 -7.40 9.19
CA LYS A 92 -9.09 -7.58 10.65
C LYS A 92 -9.29 -9.03 11.11
N LYS A 93 -10.09 -9.82 10.39
CA LYS A 93 -10.32 -11.24 10.66
C LYS A 93 -9.36 -12.16 9.90
N PHE A 94 -8.63 -11.63 8.93
CA PHE A 94 -7.67 -12.40 8.14
C PHE A 94 -6.50 -12.84 9.03
N LYS A 95 -6.15 -14.13 8.96
CA LYS A 95 -5.13 -14.73 9.84
C LYS A 95 -3.73 -14.80 9.21
N GLY A 96 -3.61 -14.48 7.94
CA GLY A 96 -2.34 -14.46 7.21
C GLY A 96 -1.67 -13.10 7.26
N GLU A 97 -0.57 -12.99 6.53
CA GLU A 97 0.18 -11.75 6.38
C GLU A 97 -0.46 -10.85 5.31
N LEU A 98 -0.52 -9.54 5.56
CA LEU A 98 -1.04 -8.56 4.62
C LEU A 98 0.06 -7.59 4.18
N ILE A 99 0.24 -7.46 2.87
CA ILE A 99 1.02 -6.39 2.24
C ILE A 99 0.06 -5.53 1.42
N MET A 100 0.03 -4.23 1.67
CA MET A 100 -0.91 -3.35 1.01
C MET A 100 -0.26 -2.03 0.61
N VAL A 101 -0.66 -1.53 -0.57
CA VAL A 101 -0.37 -0.17 -1.03
C VAL A 101 -1.71 0.54 -1.20
N THR A 102 -1.88 1.70 -0.56
CA THR A 102 -3.08 2.54 -0.75
C THR A 102 -2.82 3.99 -0.35
N HIS A 103 -3.59 4.90 -0.92
CA HIS A 103 -3.63 6.31 -0.54
C HIS A 103 -4.72 6.63 0.51
N ASP A 104 -5.53 5.65 0.87
CA ASP A 104 -6.59 5.81 1.87
C ASP A 104 -6.01 5.76 3.29
N ARG A 105 -5.83 6.94 3.86
CA ARG A 105 -5.21 7.12 5.19
C ARG A 105 -6.05 6.56 6.31
N TYR A 106 -7.37 6.69 6.22
CA TYR A 106 -8.29 6.16 7.23
C TYR A 106 -8.30 4.64 7.23
N PHE A 107 -8.28 4.05 6.05
CA PHE A 107 -8.17 2.62 5.90
C PHE A 107 -6.85 2.10 6.47
N LEU A 108 -5.72 2.74 6.14
CA LEU A 108 -4.41 2.40 6.71
C LEU A 108 -4.41 2.47 8.24
N ASP A 109 -4.96 3.53 8.81
CA ASP A 109 -4.98 3.72 10.26
C ASP A 109 -5.75 2.62 11.00
N ASN A 110 -6.80 2.10 10.37
CA ASN A 110 -7.68 1.09 10.94
C ASN A 110 -7.18 -0.36 10.79
N VAL A 111 -6.39 -0.66 9.75
CA VAL A 111 -6.06 -2.06 9.41
C VAL A 111 -4.58 -2.39 9.49
N THR A 112 -3.68 -1.40 9.60
CA THR A 112 -2.24 -1.64 9.63
C THR A 112 -1.68 -1.57 11.04
N ASN A 113 -0.69 -2.42 11.31
CA ASN A 113 0.13 -2.42 12.52
C ASN A 113 1.60 -2.09 12.24
N ARG A 114 1.96 -2.01 10.95
CA ARG A 114 3.29 -1.64 10.48
C ARG A 114 3.21 -0.90 9.17
N ILE A 115 4.01 0.16 9.04
CA ILE A 115 4.14 0.93 7.79
C ILE A 115 5.59 0.87 7.32
N VAL A 116 5.76 0.73 6.03
CA VAL A 116 7.07 0.78 5.37
C VAL A 116 7.04 1.94 4.38
N GLU A 117 7.89 2.93 4.62
CA GLU A 117 8.08 4.07 3.74
C GLU A 117 9.26 3.83 2.81
N LEU A 118 9.07 4.09 1.52
CA LEU A 118 10.15 4.15 0.54
C LEU A 118 10.46 5.63 0.27
N ASP A 119 11.61 6.10 0.72
CA ASP A 119 12.05 7.48 0.56
C ASP A 119 13.53 7.55 0.18
N GLY A 120 13.87 8.34 -0.86
CA GLY A 120 15.23 8.51 -1.35
C GLY A 120 15.96 7.19 -1.67
N GLY A 121 15.25 6.14 -2.09
CA GLY A 121 15.79 4.81 -2.37
C GLY A 121 16.10 3.97 -1.13
N LYS A 122 15.65 4.39 0.04
CA LYS A 122 15.78 3.67 1.31
C LYS A 122 14.42 3.25 1.83
N LEU A 123 14.39 2.15 2.57
CA LEU A 123 13.20 1.66 3.26
C LEU A 123 13.29 2.01 4.74
N TYR A 124 12.23 2.63 5.26
CA TYR A 124 12.07 2.95 6.68
C TYR A 124 10.86 2.19 7.21
N GLY A 125 11.07 1.36 8.22
CA GLY A 125 10.00 0.59 8.87
C GLY A 125 9.53 1.27 10.15
N TYR A 126 8.22 1.32 10.35
CA TYR A 126 7.57 1.89 11.53
C TYR A 126 6.55 0.88 12.06
N ASP A 127 6.77 0.35 13.25
CA ASP A 127 5.87 -0.62 13.89
C ASP A 127 4.71 0.11 14.58
N THR A 128 3.83 0.70 13.76
CA THR A 128 2.69 1.51 14.20
C THR A 128 1.65 1.64 13.08
N ASN A 129 0.46 2.20 13.38
CA ASN A 129 -0.55 2.62 12.41
C ASN A 129 -0.16 3.91 11.68
N TYR A 130 -1.05 4.42 10.82
CA TYR A 130 -0.75 5.60 10.00
C TYR A 130 -0.55 6.88 10.84
N SER A 131 -1.33 7.08 11.89
CA SER A 131 -1.21 8.24 12.77
C SER A 131 0.15 8.27 13.49
N GLY A 132 0.56 7.15 14.07
CA GLY A 132 1.87 7.04 14.72
C GLY A 132 3.06 7.12 13.73
N PHE A 133 2.87 6.64 12.50
CA PHE A 133 3.86 6.81 11.43
C PHE A 133 4.15 8.29 11.15
N LEU A 134 3.12 9.15 11.08
CA LEU A 134 3.31 10.57 10.82
C LEU A 134 4.15 11.25 11.91
N GLU A 135 3.93 10.89 13.18
CA GLU A 135 4.71 11.42 14.31
C GLU A 135 6.18 10.98 14.23
N LEU A 136 6.43 9.68 14.03
CA LEU A 136 7.78 9.13 13.95
C LEU A 136 8.54 9.63 12.71
N LYS A 137 7.85 9.80 11.59
CA LYS A 137 8.42 10.39 10.37
C LYS A 137 8.88 11.84 10.64
N THR A 138 8.04 12.65 11.27
CA THR A 138 8.38 14.03 11.60
C THR A 138 9.63 14.09 12.48
N GLN A 139 9.70 13.26 13.52
CA GLN A 139 10.88 13.18 14.39
C GLN A 139 12.15 12.78 13.62
N ARG A 140 12.05 11.79 12.74
CA ARG A 140 13.18 11.38 11.89
C ARG A 140 13.69 12.52 11.02
N GLU A 141 12.78 13.19 10.30
CA GLU A 141 13.14 14.30 9.43
C GLU A 141 13.79 15.46 10.17
N GLU A 142 13.31 15.79 11.37
CA GLU A 142 13.93 16.80 12.24
C GLU A 142 15.34 16.43 12.66
N MET A 143 15.58 15.17 13.05
CA MET A 143 16.91 14.67 13.39
C MET A 143 17.86 14.69 12.19
N GLU A 144 17.40 14.31 11.02
CA GLU A 144 18.18 14.34 9.77
C GLU A 144 18.58 15.78 9.42
N ARG A 145 17.63 16.74 9.45
CA ARG A 145 17.91 18.19 9.23
C ARG A 145 18.92 18.74 10.23
N ALA A 146 18.78 18.41 11.51
CA ALA A 146 19.72 18.84 12.53
C ALA A 146 21.14 18.29 12.29
N THR A 147 21.23 17.04 11.85
CA THR A 147 22.50 16.38 11.50
C THR A 147 23.15 17.00 10.28
N GLU A 148 22.38 17.28 9.24
CA GLU A 148 22.87 17.96 8.03
C GLU A 148 23.34 19.38 8.33
N ALA A 149 22.61 20.14 9.14
CA ALA A 149 23.03 21.48 9.57
C ALA A 149 24.36 21.45 10.34
N LYS A 150 24.58 20.45 11.23
CA LYS A 150 25.85 20.25 11.92
C LYS A 150 27.00 19.95 10.94
N ARG A 151 26.75 19.02 9.98
CA ARG A 151 27.75 18.68 8.95
C ARG A 151 28.12 19.88 8.06
N ALA A 152 27.14 20.64 7.63
CA ALA A 152 27.35 21.86 6.84
C ALA A 152 28.16 22.91 7.62
N ASN A 153 27.93 23.08 8.91
CA ASN A 153 28.68 23.99 9.75
C ASN A 153 30.14 23.54 9.95
N ILE A 154 30.38 22.24 10.12
CA ILE A 154 31.74 21.68 10.21
C ILE A 154 32.47 21.94 8.89
N LEU A 155 31.88 21.55 7.75
CA LEU A 155 32.47 21.74 6.44
C LEU A 155 32.80 23.21 6.16
N ARG A 156 31.89 24.14 6.52
CA ARG A 156 32.14 25.58 6.37
C ARG A 156 33.37 26.04 7.18
N ARG A 157 33.51 25.59 8.45
CA ARG A 157 34.68 25.92 9.29
C ARG A 157 35.96 25.35 8.72
N GLU A 158 35.95 24.14 8.21
CA GLU A 158 37.13 23.52 7.57
C GLU A 158 37.55 24.27 6.30
N LEU A 159 36.58 24.64 5.45
CA LEU A 159 36.83 25.44 4.26
C LEU A 159 37.42 26.83 4.61
N GLU A 160 36.92 27.49 5.64
CA GLU A 160 37.46 28.75 6.13
C GLU A 160 38.89 28.59 6.64
N TRP A 161 39.16 27.51 7.38
CA TRP A 161 40.51 27.20 7.86
C TRP A 161 41.50 26.96 6.72
N ILE A 162 41.13 26.18 5.70
CA ILE A 162 41.94 25.94 4.51
C ILE A 162 42.26 27.26 3.77
N ARG A 163 41.25 28.10 3.57
CA ARG A 163 41.41 29.42 2.91
C ARG A 163 42.38 30.32 3.66
N ARG A 164 42.34 30.37 5.00
CA ARG A 164 43.29 31.14 5.82
C ARG A 164 44.70 30.57 5.77
N GLY A 165 44.84 29.26 5.75
CA GLY A 165 46.14 28.59 5.64
C GLY A 165 46.82 28.82 4.27
N CYS A 166 46.07 28.89 3.20
CA CYS A 166 46.60 29.25 1.86
C CYS A 166 47.05 30.71 1.78
N GLN A 167 46.37 31.64 2.43
CA GLN A 167 46.79 33.05 2.46
C GLN A 167 48.08 33.23 3.28
N ALA A 168 48.25 32.53 4.38
CA ALA A 168 49.47 32.61 5.21
C ALA A 168 50.74 32.10 4.50
N ARG A 169 50.63 31.22 3.49
CA ARG A 169 51.78 30.75 2.68
C ARG A 169 52.12 31.67 1.51
N SER A 170 51.18 32.53 1.06
CA SER A 170 51.39 33.48 -0.04
C SER A 170 52.12 34.76 0.35
N THR A 171 52.31 35.03 1.64
CA THR A 171 52.93 36.29 2.13
C THR A 171 54.42 36.15 2.51
N LYS A 172 55.09 35.04 2.14
CA LYS A 172 56.53 34.88 2.26
C LYS A 172 57.16 34.77 0.88
N GLN A 173 57.25 35.87 0.18
CA GLN A 173 58.28 36.22 -0.85
C GLN A 173 58.85 37.58 -0.55
#